data_0c5bf69301ae1bcf40e097bd67a6fff4
#
_entry.id   0c5bf69301ae1bcf40e097bd67a6fff4
#
_cell.length_a   1.000
_cell.length_b   1.000
_cell.length_c   1.000
_cell.angle_alpha   90.00
_cell.angle_beta   90.00
_cell.angle_gamma   90.00
#
_symmetry.space_group_name_H-M   'P 1'
#
loop_
_entity.id
_entity.type
_entity.pdbx_description
1 polymer ?
#
loop_
_entity_poly.entity_id
_entity_poly.type
_entity_poly.pdbx_seq_one_letter_code
_entity_poly.pdbx_strand_id
1 'polypeptide(L)'
;MKKGQITQIIGAVVDVKFDGELPEILTALECDNGGNRLVLEVAQHLGESSVRTIAMDATEGLKRGDEVTDTAAPIKVPVGPETLGRIINVIGEPIDEKGEVKTKENWPIHRSAPEFNDQSTETEILVTGIKVVDLLAPYAKGGKIGLFGGAGVGKTVLIMELINNVAKAHGGFSVFAGVG
;
A
#
# COMPACT_ATOMS: atom_id res chain seq x y z
N MET A 1 2.85 -13.29 21.59
CA MET A 1 2.19 -12.15 20.93
C MET A 1 1.55 -11.31 22.02
N LYS A 2 1.77 -10.01 22.01
CA LYS A 2 1.16 -9.07 22.96
C LYS A 2 -0.31 -8.91 22.58
N LYS A 3 -1.17 -8.81 23.58
CA LYS A 3 -2.61 -8.61 23.37
C LYS A 3 -3.02 -7.23 23.88
N GLY A 4 -3.88 -6.57 23.15
CA GLY A 4 -4.49 -5.30 23.51
C GLY A 4 -6.00 -5.39 23.39
N GLN A 5 -6.68 -4.32 23.80
CA GLN A 5 -8.13 -4.18 23.69
C GLN A 5 -8.51 -2.85 23.06
N ILE A 6 -9.49 -2.87 22.19
CA ILE A 6 -10.04 -1.67 21.55
C ILE A 6 -10.70 -0.80 22.61
N THR A 7 -10.29 0.47 22.67
CA THR A 7 -10.87 1.47 23.60
C THR A 7 -11.77 2.47 22.90
N GLN A 8 -11.49 2.79 21.63
CA GLN A 8 -12.25 3.76 20.85
C GLN A 8 -12.21 3.42 19.37
N ILE A 9 -13.29 3.69 18.65
CA ILE A 9 -13.41 3.53 17.20
C ILE A 9 -14.02 4.82 16.65
N ILE A 10 -13.34 5.46 15.68
CA ILE A 10 -13.81 6.67 15.00
C ILE A 10 -13.54 6.50 13.49
N GLY A 11 -14.52 5.97 12.76
CA GLY A 11 -14.32 5.60 11.36
C GLY A 11 -13.17 4.61 11.22
N ALA A 12 -12.18 4.92 10.38
CA ALA A 12 -10.99 4.07 10.20
C ALA A 12 -9.94 4.19 11.33
N VAL A 13 -10.13 5.09 12.29
CA VAL A 13 -9.19 5.27 13.41
C VAL A 13 -9.66 4.43 14.60
N VAL A 14 -8.77 3.57 15.09
CA VAL A 14 -9.03 2.66 16.20
C VAL A 14 -7.95 2.85 17.27
N ASP A 15 -8.35 3.18 18.49
CA ASP A 15 -7.46 3.30 19.63
C ASP A 15 -7.44 1.98 20.42
N VAL A 16 -6.24 1.45 20.68
CA VAL A 16 -6.01 0.16 21.36
C VAL A 16 -5.14 0.37 22.57
N LYS A 17 -5.54 -0.23 23.69
CA LYS A 17 -4.79 -0.23 24.94
C LYS A 17 -4.10 -1.57 25.16
N PHE A 18 -2.85 -1.52 25.59
CA PHE A 18 -2.04 -2.69 25.93
C PHE A 18 -1.69 -2.72 27.41
N ASP A 19 -1.67 -3.89 28.01
CA ASP A 19 -1.23 -4.07 29.39
C ASP A 19 0.28 -4.37 29.41
N GLY A 20 1.12 -3.37 29.12
CA GLY A 20 2.58 -3.53 29.12
C GLY A 20 3.28 -2.72 28.03
N GLU A 21 4.28 -3.33 27.43
CA GLU A 21 5.07 -2.68 26.38
C GLU A 21 4.24 -2.47 25.10
N LEU A 22 4.29 -1.25 24.57
CA LEU A 22 3.56 -0.88 23.36
C LEU A 22 4.19 -1.48 22.09
N PRO A 23 3.38 -1.81 21.07
CA PRO A 23 3.89 -2.13 19.74
C PRO A 23 4.56 -0.90 19.13
N GLU A 24 5.57 -1.14 18.30
CA GLU A 24 6.26 -0.08 17.56
C GLU A 24 5.33 0.60 16.52
N ILE A 25 5.65 1.83 16.17
CA ILE A 25 4.96 2.55 15.07
C ILE A 25 5.16 1.76 13.76
N LEU A 26 4.15 1.72 12.91
CA LEU A 26 4.04 0.93 11.68
C LEU A 26 3.91 -0.59 11.88
N THR A 27 3.81 -1.07 13.11
CA THR A 27 3.50 -2.48 13.37
C THR A 27 2.05 -2.79 12.99
N ALA A 28 1.83 -3.94 12.38
CA ALA A 28 0.52 -4.47 12.10
C ALA A 28 -0.07 -5.15 13.34
N LEU A 29 -1.29 -4.81 13.66
CA LEU A 29 -2.10 -5.48 14.66
C LEU A 29 -3.24 -6.22 13.96
N GLU A 30 -3.69 -7.32 14.51
CA GLU A 30 -4.79 -8.11 13.96
C GLU A 30 -5.93 -8.24 14.95
N CYS A 31 -7.15 -8.11 14.47
CA CYS A 31 -8.36 -8.41 15.23
C CYS A 31 -9.38 -9.14 14.35
N ASP A 32 -10.30 -9.83 15.01
CA ASP A 32 -11.42 -10.46 14.34
C ASP A 32 -12.60 -9.47 14.28
N ASN A 33 -13.07 -9.18 13.09
CA ASN A 33 -14.26 -8.38 12.86
C ASN A 33 -15.40 -9.25 12.30
N GLY A 34 -16.08 -9.96 13.20
CA GLY A 34 -17.22 -10.79 12.81
C GLY A 34 -16.86 -11.97 11.89
N GLY A 35 -15.71 -12.59 12.09
CA GLY A 35 -15.16 -13.69 11.28
C GLY A 35 -14.25 -13.24 10.15
N ASN A 36 -14.07 -11.93 9.95
CA ASN A 36 -13.13 -11.38 8.98
C ASN A 36 -11.87 -10.88 9.70
N ARG A 37 -10.72 -11.22 9.16
CA ARG A 37 -9.43 -10.71 9.65
C ARG A 37 -9.32 -9.22 9.30
N LEU A 38 -9.26 -8.37 10.29
CA LEU A 38 -8.99 -6.94 10.11
C LEU A 38 -7.58 -6.61 10.59
N VAL A 39 -6.82 -5.93 9.75
CA VAL A 39 -5.48 -5.44 10.07
C VAL A 39 -5.54 -3.95 10.40
N LEU A 40 -4.90 -3.59 11.51
CA LEU A 40 -4.76 -2.22 11.99
C LEU A 40 -3.27 -1.86 11.98
N GLU A 41 -2.88 -0.73 11.45
CA GLU A 41 -1.48 -0.25 11.49
C GLU A 41 -1.30 0.78 12.60
N VAL A 42 -0.29 0.60 13.44
CA VAL A 42 0.04 1.55 14.51
C VAL A 42 0.57 2.85 13.90
N ALA A 43 -0.19 3.94 14.05
CA ALA A 43 0.18 5.26 13.55
C ALA A 43 0.84 6.14 14.60
N GLN A 44 0.44 6.02 15.87
CA GLN A 44 0.90 6.93 16.93
C GLN A 44 0.76 6.29 18.32
N HIS A 45 1.69 6.60 19.21
CA HIS A 45 1.55 6.35 20.65
C HIS A 45 0.81 7.53 21.31
N LEU A 46 -0.25 7.24 22.07
CA LEU A 46 -1.07 8.25 22.73
C LEU A 46 -0.66 8.52 24.20
N GLY A 47 0.21 7.67 24.76
CA GLY A 47 0.48 7.61 26.18
C GLY A 47 -0.48 6.66 26.91
N GLU A 48 -0.33 6.49 28.23
CA GLU A 48 -1.16 5.64 29.10
C GLU A 48 -1.36 4.21 28.54
N SER A 49 -0.29 3.63 28.00
CA SER A 49 -0.32 2.29 27.39
C SER A 49 -1.27 2.15 26.20
N SER A 50 -1.55 3.24 25.49
CA SER A 50 -2.48 3.27 24.36
C SER A 50 -1.79 3.69 23.06
N VAL A 51 -2.22 3.07 21.97
CA VAL A 51 -1.79 3.39 20.62
C VAL A 51 -2.99 3.77 19.74
N ARG A 52 -2.78 4.67 18.80
CA ARG A 52 -3.73 4.99 17.73
C ARG A 52 -3.35 4.21 16.50
N THR A 53 -4.33 3.57 15.90
CA THR A 53 -4.14 2.75 14.70
C THR A 53 -5.06 3.20 13.58
N ILE A 54 -4.71 2.83 12.36
CA ILE A 54 -5.52 3.02 11.15
C ILE A 54 -5.93 1.64 10.64
N ALA A 55 -7.22 1.43 10.47
CA ALA A 55 -7.76 0.20 9.91
C ALA A 55 -7.54 0.14 8.40
N MET A 56 -7.11 -1.02 7.91
CA MET A 56 -6.86 -1.27 6.50
C MET A 56 -8.12 -1.72 5.74
N ASP A 57 -9.21 -1.94 6.44
CA ASP A 57 -10.52 -2.28 5.89
C ASP A 57 -11.63 -1.73 6.80
N ALA A 58 -12.88 -2.04 6.47
CA ALA A 58 -14.08 -1.61 7.17
C ALA A 58 -14.07 -1.97 8.66
N THR A 59 -14.42 -0.99 9.49
CA THR A 59 -14.46 -1.12 10.96
C THR A 59 -15.86 -1.40 11.50
N GLU A 60 -16.87 -1.47 10.62
CA GLU A 60 -18.24 -1.77 11.01
C GLU A 60 -18.33 -3.15 11.66
N GLY A 61 -18.87 -3.18 12.84
CA GLY A 61 -18.98 -4.41 13.64
C GLY A 61 -18.02 -4.49 14.82
N LEU A 62 -16.90 -3.77 14.78
CA LEU A 62 -15.98 -3.68 15.90
C LEU A 62 -16.62 -3.06 17.15
N LYS A 63 -16.20 -3.55 18.30
CA LYS A 63 -16.70 -3.07 19.60
C LYS A 63 -15.54 -2.71 20.53
N ARG A 64 -15.81 -1.83 21.46
CA ARG A 64 -14.91 -1.61 22.60
C ARG A 64 -14.74 -2.91 23.37
N GLY A 65 -13.50 -3.22 23.74
CA GLY A 65 -13.14 -4.44 24.44
C GLY A 65 -12.77 -5.61 23.53
N ASP A 66 -12.97 -5.50 22.20
CA ASP A 66 -12.51 -6.53 21.27
C ASP A 66 -10.98 -6.69 21.38
N GLU A 67 -10.54 -7.93 21.35
CA GLU A 67 -9.14 -8.29 21.47
C GLU A 67 -8.37 -7.99 20.18
N VAL A 68 -7.19 -7.42 20.36
CA VAL A 68 -6.25 -7.11 19.26
C VAL A 68 -4.93 -7.78 19.55
N THR A 69 -4.34 -8.43 18.57
CA THR A 69 -3.06 -9.13 18.69
C THR A 69 -1.95 -8.36 17.96
N ASP A 70 -0.85 -8.11 18.63
CA ASP A 70 0.36 -7.53 18.04
C ASP A 70 1.11 -8.60 17.25
N THR A 71 1.35 -8.35 15.95
CA THR A 71 2.11 -9.26 15.07
C THR A 71 3.62 -9.11 15.21
N ALA A 72 4.09 -8.07 15.92
CA ALA A 72 5.49 -7.67 16.06
C ALA A 72 6.22 -7.44 14.71
N ALA A 73 5.48 -7.13 13.67
CA ALA A 73 6.01 -6.88 12.33
C ALA A 73 5.13 -5.86 11.58
N PRO A 74 5.69 -5.09 10.64
CA PRO A 74 4.89 -4.23 9.77
C PRO A 74 4.05 -5.07 8.79
N ILE A 75 3.07 -4.43 8.16
CA ILE A 75 2.31 -5.03 7.04
C ILE A 75 3.30 -5.44 5.94
N LYS A 76 3.19 -6.68 5.47
CA LYS A 76 4.03 -7.22 4.39
C LYS A 76 3.17 -7.67 3.24
N VAL A 77 3.67 -7.46 2.03
CA VAL A 77 3.01 -7.86 0.78
C VAL A 77 3.90 -8.83 0.00
N PRO A 78 3.31 -9.78 -0.74
CA PRO A 78 4.06 -10.68 -1.59
C PRO A 78 4.77 -9.89 -2.69
N VAL A 79 6.00 -10.27 -3.00
CA VAL A 79 6.82 -9.67 -4.06
C VAL A 79 7.44 -10.75 -4.93
N GLY A 80 7.66 -10.43 -6.20
CA GLY A 80 8.29 -11.34 -7.14
C GLY A 80 7.48 -11.51 -8.45
N PRO A 81 8.03 -12.31 -9.38
CA PRO A 81 7.39 -12.57 -10.69
C PRO A 81 5.97 -13.16 -10.57
N GLU A 82 5.69 -13.86 -9.48
CA GLU A 82 4.41 -14.52 -9.22
C GLU A 82 3.27 -13.51 -8.96
N THR A 83 3.61 -12.25 -8.71
CA THR A 83 2.63 -11.16 -8.56
C THR A 83 2.16 -10.58 -9.90
N LEU A 84 2.81 -10.94 -11.01
CA LEU A 84 2.43 -10.42 -12.32
C LEU A 84 1.05 -10.92 -12.75
N GLY A 85 0.22 -9.99 -13.24
CA GLY A 85 -1.16 -10.27 -13.63
C GLY A 85 -2.10 -10.58 -12.47
N ARG A 86 -1.71 -10.26 -11.23
CA ARG A 86 -2.51 -10.44 -10.02
C ARG A 86 -3.02 -9.09 -9.50
N ILE A 87 -4.15 -9.14 -8.81
CA ILE A 87 -4.71 -7.99 -8.09
C ILE A 87 -4.71 -8.34 -6.60
N ILE A 88 -4.06 -7.51 -5.81
CA ILE A 88 -3.94 -7.68 -4.36
C ILE A 88 -4.45 -6.42 -3.63
N ASN A 89 -4.93 -6.60 -2.40
CA ASN A 89 -5.30 -5.50 -1.52
C ASN A 89 -4.05 -4.92 -0.79
N VAL A 90 -4.27 -3.91 0.05
CA VAL A 90 -3.19 -3.21 0.78
C VAL A 90 -2.42 -4.11 1.75
N ILE A 91 -3.02 -5.19 2.23
CA ILE A 91 -2.38 -6.18 3.11
C ILE A 91 -1.79 -7.39 2.37
N GLY A 92 -1.75 -7.33 1.02
CA GLY A 92 -1.14 -8.35 0.18
C GLY A 92 -2.02 -9.57 -0.13
N GLU A 93 -3.30 -9.54 0.21
CA GLU A 93 -4.22 -10.62 -0.10
C GLU A 93 -4.77 -10.49 -1.52
N PRO A 94 -4.86 -11.60 -2.27
CA PRO A 94 -5.41 -11.57 -3.62
C PRO A 94 -6.92 -11.32 -3.59
N ILE A 95 -7.38 -10.40 -4.46
CA ILE A 95 -8.81 -10.06 -4.63
C ILE A 95 -9.30 -10.35 -6.05
N ASP A 96 -8.51 -11.07 -6.84
CA ASP A 96 -8.79 -11.41 -8.24
C ASP A 96 -9.42 -12.80 -8.43
N GLU A 97 -9.82 -13.48 -7.35
CA GLU A 97 -10.42 -14.82 -7.33
C GLU A 97 -9.53 -15.93 -7.97
N LYS A 98 -8.25 -15.66 -8.19
CA LYS A 98 -7.30 -16.61 -8.79
C LYS A 98 -6.53 -17.45 -7.78
N GLY A 99 -6.96 -17.44 -6.53
CA GLY A 99 -6.31 -18.17 -5.43
C GLY A 99 -5.08 -17.46 -4.88
N GLU A 100 -4.41 -18.09 -3.94
CA GLU A 100 -3.29 -17.54 -3.19
C GLU A 100 -2.09 -17.16 -4.08
N VAL A 101 -1.41 -16.06 -3.77
CA VAL A 101 -0.16 -15.66 -4.41
C VAL A 101 1.01 -16.26 -3.64
N LYS A 102 1.62 -17.31 -4.20
CA LYS A 102 2.73 -18.03 -3.56
C LYS A 102 4.06 -17.45 -4.02
N THR A 103 4.57 -16.49 -3.28
CA THR A 103 5.89 -15.91 -3.51
C THR A 103 6.92 -16.46 -2.54
N LYS A 104 8.19 -16.34 -2.91
CA LYS A 104 9.32 -16.73 -2.03
C LYS A 104 9.57 -15.70 -0.93
N GLU A 105 9.22 -14.45 -1.19
CA GLU A 105 9.52 -13.32 -0.32
C GLU A 105 8.30 -12.43 -0.12
N ASN A 106 8.21 -11.85 1.08
CA ASN A 106 7.28 -10.78 1.41
C ASN A 106 8.06 -9.58 1.90
N TRP A 107 7.74 -8.41 1.39
CA TRP A 107 8.38 -7.17 1.79
C TRP A 107 7.45 -6.27 2.59
N PRO A 108 7.99 -5.52 3.58
CA PRO A 108 7.20 -4.53 4.29
C PRO A 108 6.76 -3.43 3.31
N ILE A 109 5.54 -2.92 3.51
CA ILE A 109 5.00 -1.81 2.68
C ILE A 109 5.76 -0.50 2.94
N HIS A 110 6.33 -0.34 4.13
CA HIS A 110 7.19 0.78 4.49
C HIS A 110 8.65 0.39 4.30
N ARG A 111 9.28 0.93 3.27
CA ARG A 111 10.70 0.74 2.96
C ARG A 111 11.40 2.09 2.89
N SER A 112 12.65 2.11 3.34
CA SER A 112 13.52 3.26 3.13
C SER A 112 13.76 3.49 1.64
N ALA A 113 13.84 4.75 1.23
CA ALA A 113 14.28 5.09 -0.12
C ALA A 113 15.74 4.67 -0.34
N PRO A 114 16.15 4.41 -1.59
CA PRO A 114 17.55 4.19 -1.92
C PRO A 114 18.41 5.36 -1.45
N GLU A 115 19.64 5.07 -1.01
CA GLU A 115 20.59 6.12 -0.64
C GLU A 115 20.96 6.98 -1.86
N PHE A 116 21.39 8.21 -1.60
CA PHE A 116 21.73 9.16 -2.67
C PHE A 116 22.81 8.60 -3.62
N ASN A 117 23.76 7.86 -3.08
CA ASN A 117 24.85 7.23 -3.86
C ASN A 117 24.36 6.14 -4.81
N ASP A 118 23.20 5.55 -4.54
CA ASP A 118 22.60 4.50 -5.37
C ASP A 118 21.69 5.05 -6.48
N GLN A 119 21.50 6.36 -6.50
CA GLN A 119 20.63 7.03 -7.47
C GLN A 119 21.44 7.53 -8.66
N SER A 120 20.91 7.30 -9.89
CA SER A 120 21.48 7.89 -11.09
C SER A 120 21.25 9.40 -11.10
N THR A 121 22.31 10.15 -11.37
CA THR A 121 22.27 11.62 -11.53
C THR A 121 22.03 12.03 -12.99
N GLU A 122 22.02 11.08 -13.93
CA GLU A 122 21.81 11.37 -15.34
C GLU A 122 20.32 11.61 -15.62
N THR A 123 20.04 12.69 -16.35
CA THR A 123 18.68 12.99 -16.81
C THR A 123 18.45 12.35 -18.17
N GLU A 124 17.62 11.30 -18.19
CA GLU A 124 17.19 10.65 -19.42
C GLU A 124 15.70 10.91 -19.69
N ILE A 125 15.34 11.09 -20.95
CA ILE A 125 13.94 11.21 -21.37
C ILE A 125 13.34 9.83 -21.55
N LEU A 126 12.15 9.62 -20.95
CA LEU A 126 11.32 8.45 -21.20
C LEU A 126 10.46 8.71 -22.45
N VAL A 127 10.79 8.04 -23.55
CA VAL A 127 9.96 8.10 -24.77
C VAL A 127 8.69 7.31 -24.55
N THR A 128 7.56 8.01 -24.52
CA THR A 128 6.25 7.42 -24.19
C THR A 128 5.52 6.88 -25.42
N GLY A 129 5.89 7.30 -26.62
CA GLY A 129 5.20 7.01 -27.87
C GLY A 129 3.93 7.87 -28.09
N ILE A 130 3.64 8.78 -27.17
CA ILE A 130 2.52 9.71 -27.28
C ILE A 130 3.08 11.06 -27.74
N LYS A 131 2.86 11.40 -29.03
CA LYS A 131 3.49 12.56 -29.67
C LYS A 131 3.37 13.86 -28.88
N VAL A 132 2.19 14.15 -28.36
CA VAL A 132 1.94 15.39 -27.64
C VAL A 132 2.74 15.45 -26.33
N VAL A 133 2.91 14.33 -25.65
CA VAL A 133 3.72 14.22 -24.44
C VAL A 133 5.20 14.36 -24.78
N ASP A 134 5.68 13.56 -25.72
CA ASP A 134 7.11 13.51 -26.06
C ASP A 134 7.63 14.83 -26.64
N LEU A 135 6.79 15.59 -27.35
CA LEU A 135 7.15 16.87 -27.97
C LEU A 135 6.97 18.08 -27.04
N LEU A 136 5.88 18.12 -26.27
CA LEU A 136 5.49 19.33 -25.54
C LEU A 136 5.73 19.24 -24.04
N ALA A 137 5.73 18.05 -23.48
CA ALA A 137 5.93 17.81 -22.05
C ALA A 137 6.66 16.49 -21.79
N PRO A 138 7.91 16.33 -22.28
CA PRO A 138 8.63 15.07 -22.18
C PRO A 138 8.83 14.62 -20.73
N TYR A 139 8.69 13.33 -20.50
CA TYR A 139 8.85 12.73 -19.18
C TYR A 139 10.30 12.34 -18.94
N ALA A 140 10.81 12.67 -17.76
CA ALA A 140 12.10 12.17 -17.31
C ALA A 140 11.95 10.76 -16.70
N LYS A 141 12.90 9.86 -16.99
CA LYS A 141 13.00 8.58 -16.28
C LYS A 141 13.19 8.83 -14.79
N GLY A 142 12.47 8.08 -13.94
CA GLY A 142 12.46 8.29 -12.50
C GLY A 142 11.65 9.50 -12.02
N GLY A 143 11.04 10.26 -12.94
CA GLY A 143 10.23 11.42 -12.64
C GLY A 143 8.85 11.06 -12.04
N LYS A 144 8.23 12.03 -11.38
CA LYS A 144 6.85 11.98 -10.90
C LYS A 144 6.00 12.89 -11.76
N ILE A 145 4.98 12.33 -12.42
CA ILE A 145 4.15 13.04 -13.38
C ILE A 145 2.70 13.04 -12.88
N GLY A 146 2.07 14.22 -12.87
CA GLY A 146 0.66 14.38 -12.52
C GLY A 146 -0.19 14.66 -13.75
N LEU A 147 -1.28 13.90 -13.93
CA LEU A 147 -2.31 14.15 -14.93
C LEU A 147 -3.55 14.75 -14.25
N PHE A 148 -3.82 16.01 -14.51
CA PHE A 148 -4.94 16.74 -13.92
C PHE A 148 -6.03 17.00 -14.98
N GLY A 149 -7.28 16.92 -14.55
CA GLY A 149 -8.43 17.19 -15.42
C GLY A 149 -9.72 16.69 -14.80
N GLY A 150 -10.85 17.18 -15.29
CA GLY A 150 -12.18 16.73 -14.90
C GLY A 150 -12.49 15.30 -15.28
N ALA A 151 -13.70 14.85 -15.00
CA ALA A 151 -14.19 13.54 -15.43
C ALA A 151 -14.29 13.48 -16.97
N GLY A 152 -14.01 12.32 -17.56
CA GLY A 152 -14.20 12.07 -19.01
C GLY A 152 -13.18 12.70 -19.95
N VAL A 153 -12.13 13.37 -19.46
CA VAL A 153 -11.11 14.02 -20.29
C VAL A 153 -9.99 13.10 -20.79
N GLY A 154 -10.10 11.79 -20.56
CA GLY A 154 -9.18 10.81 -21.11
C GLY A 154 -7.93 10.50 -20.26
N LYS A 155 -7.85 10.93 -18.98
CA LYS A 155 -6.71 10.61 -18.11
C LYS A 155 -6.41 9.11 -18.05
N THR A 156 -7.42 8.29 -17.82
CA THR A 156 -7.28 6.84 -17.74
C THR A 156 -6.82 6.23 -19.07
N VAL A 157 -7.33 6.73 -20.19
CA VAL A 157 -6.91 6.27 -21.53
C VAL A 157 -5.42 6.55 -21.73
N LEU A 158 -4.96 7.73 -21.33
CA LEU A 158 -3.55 8.11 -21.43
C LEU A 158 -2.66 7.20 -20.54
N ILE A 159 -3.10 6.91 -19.32
CA ILE A 159 -2.38 5.99 -18.40
C ILE A 159 -2.31 4.57 -19.00
N MET A 160 -3.41 4.06 -19.56
CA MET A 160 -3.43 2.75 -20.19
C MET A 160 -2.50 2.67 -21.39
N GLU A 161 -2.42 3.73 -22.20
CA GLU A 161 -1.50 3.79 -23.32
C GLU A 161 -0.04 3.86 -22.88
N LEU A 162 0.27 4.63 -21.83
CA LEU A 162 1.60 4.66 -21.22
C LEU A 162 2.03 3.27 -20.72
N ILE A 163 1.16 2.55 -20.00
CA ILE A 163 1.43 1.18 -19.53
C ILE A 163 1.73 0.26 -20.72
N ASN A 164 0.88 0.31 -21.75
CA ASN A 164 1.05 -0.52 -22.94
C ASN A 164 2.37 -0.24 -23.68
N ASN A 165 2.73 1.03 -23.83
CA ASN A 165 3.93 1.45 -24.54
C ASN A 165 5.21 1.14 -23.74
N VAL A 166 5.20 1.34 -22.42
CA VAL A 166 6.33 0.94 -21.53
C VAL A 166 6.56 -0.57 -21.61
N ALA A 167 5.51 -1.37 -21.57
CA ALA A 167 5.64 -2.81 -21.67
C ALA A 167 6.21 -3.27 -23.01
N LYS A 168 5.75 -2.69 -24.13
CA LYS A 168 6.16 -3.05 -25.50
C LYS A 168 7.53 -2.52 -25.89
N ALA A 169 7.81 -1.25 -25.60
CA ALA A 169 9.01 -0.58 -26.08
C ALA A 169 10.21 -0.75 -25.13
N HIS A 170 9.98 -0.87 -23.85
CA HIS A 170 11.04 -0.90 -22.82
C HIS A 170 11.14 -2.22 -22.06
N GLY A 171 10.28 -3.21 -22.34
CA GLY A 171 10.27 -4.50 -21.65
C GLY A 171 10.07 -4.40 -20.14
N GLY A 172 9.46 -3.30 -19.68
CA GLY A 172 9.27 -2.99 -18.27
C GLY A 172 8.02 -3.64 -17.67
N PHE A 173 7.94 -3.55 -16.35
CA PHE A 173 6.77 -3.94 -15.57
C PHE A 173 5.98 -2.70 -15.17
N SER A 174 4.67 -2.85 -15.08
CA SER A 174 3.78 -1.78 -14.62
C SER A 174 3.04 -2.21 -13.37
N VAL A 175 2.94 -1.30 -12.41
CA VAL A 175 2.11 -1.48 -11.21
C VAL A 175 1.04 -0.40 -11.24
N PHE A 176 -0.22 -0.81 -11.15
CA PHE A 176 -1.35 0.11 -11.06
C PHE A 176 -1.90 0.10 -9.63
N ALA A 177 -1.89 1.23 -8.97
CA ALA A 177 -2.49 1.41 -7.64
C ALA A 177 -3.80 2.20 -7.78
N GLY A 178 -4.91 1.57 -7.42
CA GLY A 178 -6.21 2.22 -7.31
C GLY A 178 -6.41 2.78 -5.91
N VAL A 179 -6.64 4.09 -5.81
CA VAL A 179 -6.91 4.78 -4.55
C VAL A 179 -8.16 5.64 -4.73
N GLY A 180 -9.24 5.31 -4.00
CA GLY A 180 -10.50 6.06 -4.06
C GLY A 180 -11.73 5.22 -4.25
#